data_1401af662dbd27467e62cd90013cd21b
#
_entry.id   1401af662dbd27467e62cd90013cd21b
#
_cell.length_a   1.000
_cell.length_b   1.000
_cell.length_c   1.000
_cell.angle_alpha   90.00
_cell.angle_beta   90.00
_cell.angle_gamma   90.00
#
_symmetry.space_group_name_H-M   'P 1'
#
loop_
_entity.id
_entity.type
_entity.pdbx_description
1 polymer ?
#
loop_
_entity_poly.entity_id
_entity_poly.type
_entity_poly.pdbx_seq_one_letter_code
_entity_poly.pdbx_strand_id
1 'polypeptide(L)'
;MFTDRAKIYVRSGKGGDGHVSFRREKYVPAGGPDGGDGGHGGDVIFIVDEGLNTLTDFRHVGKYKAGDGQEGGKKNCRGKDGDDIYIKVPEGTVIKEFNSGKVIADMSGDNRKVVLLKGGRGGNGNQHYATSTMQAPKYAQPGQPAQELELTLELKVIADVGLVGFPNVGKSTLLSRVSNARPKIANYHFTTLNPHLGVVDLPDMKSFVIADIPGLIEGASEGVGLGHEFLRHIERTKVLIHVVDAAGTEGRDPITDIYAINAELANYSEELARKPQVIAANKTDAIYDLEESPVEQLRKEFGPKGIDVFPISAVSGKGVNELLYHVRQMLDGLDEKPTVFEQEYFPEMALAVSDEPYTVTYDELEQEYVVEGPRIEKMLGYTNLESEKGFAFFQGFLKDAGILDKLEELGIQEGDTVRMYGLSFDYYK
;
A
#
# COMPACT_ATOMS: atom_id res chain seq x y z
N MET A 1 -19.28 -2.33 1.77
CA MET A 1 -18.62 -2.32 3.08
C MET A 1 -17.37 -1.48 2.92
N PHE A 2 -17.20 -0.40 3.68
CA PHE A 2 -16.02 0.45 3.60
C PHE A 2 -14.81 -0.34 4.12
N THR A 3 -13.70 -0.28 3.43
CA THR A 3 -12.49 -1.00 3.79
C THR A 3 -11.32 -0.02 3.74
N ASP A 4 -10.73 0.24 4.88
CA ASP A 4 -9.57 1.11 5.10
C ASP A 4 -8.26 0.32 5.13
N ARG A 5 -8.35 -1.00 5.29
CA ARG A 5 -7.21 -1.90 5.32
C ARG A 5 -7.49 -3.15 4.49
N ALA A 6 -6.55 -3.52 3.65
CA ALA A 6 -6.63 -4.73 2.84
C ALA A 6 -5.28 -5.45 2.81
N LYS A 7 -5.32 -6.78 2.87
CA LYS A 7 -4.14 -7.62 2.64
C LYS A 7 -4.17 -8.11 1.20
N ILE A 8 -3.05 -7.94 0.49
CA ILE A 8 -2.87 -8.43 -0.88
C ILE A 8 -1.53 -9.14 -1.02
N TYR A 9 -1.46 -10.03 -1.99
CA TYR A 9 -0.25 -10.68 -2.44
C TYR A 9 0.10 -10.16 -3.83
N VAL A 10 1.36 -9.77 -4.01
CA VAL A 10 1.87 -9.28 -5.28
C VAL A 10 3.07 -10.11 -5.73
N ARG A 11 3.14 -10.37 -7.04
CA ARG A 11 4.25 -11.07 -7.66
C ARG A 11 4.65 -10.36 -8.95
N SER A 12 5.93 -10.06 -9.10
CA SER A 12 6.48 -9.57 -10.36
C SER A 12 6.58 -10.72 -11.39
N GLY A 13 6.86 -10.40 -12.63
CA GLY A 13 7.12 -11.41 -13.65
C GLY A 13 8.51 -12.05 -13.49
N LYS A 14 8.62 -13.35 -13.71
CA LYS A 14 9.92 -14.04 -13.90
C LYS A 14 10.54 -13.59 -15.22
N GLY A 15 11.86 -13.44 -15.31
CA GLY A 15 12.57 -13.30 -16.57
C GLY A 15 12.52 -14.60 -17.38
N GLY A 16 12.39 -14.48 -18.71
CA GLY A 16 12.47 -15.62 -19.62
C GLY A 16 13.89 -16.20 -19.65
N ASP A 17 14.01 -17.48 -19.86
CA ASP A 17 15.30 -18.13 -19.93
C ASP A 17 16.00 -17.85 -21.29
N GLY A 18 17.33 -17.76 -21.32
CA GLY A 18 18.10 -17.69 -22.54
C GLY A 18 18.02 -19.00 -23.31
N HIS A 19 18.11 -18.95 -24.62
CA HIS A 19 17.96 -20.12 -25.50
C HIS A 19 19.32 -20.66 -25.92
N VAL A 20 19.38 -22.00 -26.11
CA VAL A 20 20.56 -22.68 -26.68
C VAL A 20 20.21 -23.17 -28.06
N SER A 21 20.80 -22.56 -29.09
CA SER A 21 20.68 -23.04 -30.44
C SER A 21 21.94 -22.73 -31.27
N PHE A 22 22.03 -23.43 -32.41
CA PHE A 22 23.16 -23.32 -33.32
C PHE A 22 22.62 -23.15 -34.73
N ARG A 23 23.21 -22.19 -35.46
CA ARG A 23 22.89 -21.90 -36.84
C ARG A 23 23.12 -23.12 -37.72
N ARG A 24 22.12 -23.52 -38.49
CA ARG A 24 22.20 -24.60 -39.47
C ARG A 24 21.69 -24.10 -40.81
N GLU A 25 22.57 -24.06 -41.81
CA GLU A 25 22.23 -23.68 -43.17
C GLU A 25 22.74 -24.71 -44.17
N LYS A 26 22.18 -24.71 -45.38
CA LYS A 26 22.43 -25.75 -46.41
C LYS A 26 23.89 -25.99 -46.74
N TYR A 27 24.79 -25.06 -46.56
CA TYR A 27 26.23 -25.19 -46.86
C TYR A 27 27.11 -24.78 -45.68
N VAL A 28 26.54 -24.66 -44.48
CA VAL A 28 27.25 -24.29 -43.23
C VAL A 28 26.99 -25.37 -42.19
N PRO A 29 27.76 -26.50 -42.21
CA PRO A 29 27.50 -27.63 -41.32
C PRO A 29 27.85 -27.35 -39.86
N ALA A 30 28.71 -26.38 -39.58
CA ALA A 30 29.13 -25.97 -38.23
C ALA A 30 28.86 -24.46 -38.06
N GLY A 31 27.59 -24.08 -37.96
CA GLY A 31 27.22 -22.70 -37.63
C GLY A 31 27.47 -22.38 -36.15
N GLY A 32 27.81 -21.13 -35.87
CA GLY A 32 28.02 -20.66 -34.48
C GLY A 32 26.74 -20.67 -33.65
N PRO A 33 26.84 -20.40 -32.34
CA PRO A 33 25.67 -20.26 -31.47
C PRO A 33 24.77 -19.10 -31.91
N ASP A 34 23.46 -19.34 -31.95
CA ASP A 34 22.44 -18.39 -32.38
C ASP A 34 21.21 -18.36 -31.45
N GLY A 35 21.37 -18.81 -30.21
CA GLY A 35 20.32 -18.73 -29.20
C GLY A 35 20.14 -17.30 -28.73
N GLY A 36 18.90 -16.81 -28.76
CA GLY A 36 18.53 -15.46 -28.32
C GLY A 36 18.28 -15.37 -26.82
N ASP A 37 18.17 -14.14 -26.34
CA ASP A 37 17.98 -13.81 -24.94
C ASP A 37 16.52 -13.98 -24.53
N GLY A 38 16.28 -14.31 -23.27
CA GLY A 38 14.92 -14.27 -22.69
C GLY A 38 14.39 -12.83 -22.58
N GLY A 39 13.06 -12.72 -22.56
CA GLY A 39 12.37 -11.45 -22.28
C GLY A 39 12.42 -11.12 -20.79
N HIS A 40 12.26 -9.84 -20.45
CA HIS A 40 12.12 -9.40 -19.06
C HIS A 40 10.74 -9.77 -18.52
N GLY A 41 10.63 -10.03 -17.21
CA GLY A 41 9.33 -10.09 -16.52
C GLY A 41 8.72 -8.70 -16.36
N GLY A 42 7.39 -8.64 -16.21
CA GLY A 42 6.67 -7.40 -15.98
C GLY A 42 6.81 -6.89 -14.54
N ASP A 43 6.69 -5.59 -14.37
CA ASP A 43 6.77 -4.90 -13.09
C ASP A 43 5.41 -4.89 -12.36
N VAL A 44 5.45 -4.72 -11.02
CA VAL A 44 4.29 -4.40 -10.20
C VAL A 44 4.31 -2.91 -9.87
N ILE A 45 3.32 -2.19 -10.38
CA ILE A 45 3.26 -0.74 -10.33
C ILE A 45 1.99 -0.30 -9.63
N PHE A 46 2.13 0.53 -8.58
CA PHE A 46 1.00 1.19 -7.94
C PHE A 46 0.79 2.58 -8.55
N ILE A 47 -0.48 2.93 -8.77
CA ILE A 47 -0.88 4.25 -9.28
C ILE A 47 -2.04 4.80 -8.47
N VAL A 48 -2.02 6.11 -8.21
CA VAL A 48 -3.14 6.81 -7.58
C VAL A 48 -4.25 7.02 -8.59
N ASP A 49 -5.47 6.60 -8.24
CA ASP A 49 -6.69 6.88 -8.99
C ASP A 49 -7.61 7.75 -8.12
N GLU A 50 -7.80 9.01 -8.53
CA GLU A 50 -8.61 10.00 -7.80
C GLU A 50 -10.12 9.66 -7.75
N GLY A 51 -10.57 8.73 -8.59
CA GLY A 51 -11.94 8.21 -8.56
C GLY A 51 -12.19 7.16 -7.48
N LEU A 52 -11.13 6.67 -6.81
CA LEU A 52 -11.23 5.67 -5.76
C LEU A 52 -11.12 6.34 -4.38
N ASN A 53 -12.07 6.01 -3.50
CA ASN A 53 -12.09 6.51 -2.11
C ASN A 53 -12.01 5.40 -1.06
N THR A 54 -11.94 4.14 -1.48
CA THR A 54 -11.94 2.98 -0.58
C THR A 54 -11.07 1.84 -1.11
N LEU A 55 -10.63 0.95 -0.23
CA LEU A 55 -9.90 -0.28 -0.58
C LEU A 55 -10.83 -1.49 -0.75
N THR A 56 -12.13 -1.28 -1.01
CA THR A 56 -13.12 -2.36 -1.05
C THR A 56 -12.83 -3.41 -2.13
N ASP A 57 -12.30 -3.00 -3.27
CA ASP A 57 -12.00 -3.89 -4.40
C ASP A 57 -10.93 -4.92 -4.05
N PHE A 58 -9.99 -4.56 -3.17
CA PHE A 58 -8.93 -5.45 -2.71
C PHE A 58 -9.39 -6.58 -1.79
N ARG A 59 -10.64 -6.55 -1.29
CA ARG A 59 -11.22 -7.68 -0.57
C ARG A 59 -11.64 -8.82 -1.49
N HIS A 60 -11.99 -8.50 -2.73
CA HIS A 60 -12.45 -9.48 -3.70
C HIS A 60 -11.30 -10.02 -4.53
N VAL A 61 -10.31 -9.18 -4.82
CA VAL A 61 -9.11 -9.55 -5.56
C VAL A 61 -7.91 -9.34 -4.66
N GLY A 62 -7.41 -10.43 -4.10
CA GLY A 62 -6.27 -10.40 -3.16
C GLY A 62 -4.93 -10.82 -3.78
N LYS A 63 -4.87 -11.17 -5.07
CA LYS A 63 -3.64 -11.63 -5.73
C LYS A 63 -3.42 -10.91 -7.05
N TYR A 64 -2.26 -10.29 -7.18
CA TYR A 64 -1.84 -9.53 -8.36
C TYR A 64 -0.52 -10.09 -8.88
N LYS A 65 -0.50 -10.50 -10.14
CA LYS A 65 0.69 -11.07 -10.77
C LYS A 65 0.96 -10.36 -12.09
N ALA A 66 2.19 -9.90 -12.28
CA ALA A 66 2.67 -9.39 -13.54
C ALA A 66 3.01 -10.55 -14.51
N GLY A 67 3.15 -10.24 -15.79
CA GLY A 67 3.46 -11.21 -16.82
C GLY A 67 4.88 -11.75 -16.71
N ASP A 68 5.08 -13.04 -16.94
CA ASP A 68 6.42 -13.61 -17.04
C ASP A 68 7.02 -13.34 -18.44
N GLY A 69 8.33 -13.12 -18.53
CA GLY A 69 9.05 -13.01 -19.79
C GLY A 69 9.13 -14.36 -20.50
N GLN A 70 9.09 -14.32 -21.82
CA GLN A 70 9.19 -15.52 -22.65
C GLN A 70 10.65 -15.94 -22.83
N GLU A 71 10.86 -17.25 -23.00
CA GLU A 71 12.15 -17.83 -23.37
C GLU A 71 12.66 -17.25 -24.71
N GLY A 72 13.99 -17.10 -24.83
CA GLY A 72 14.62 -16.74 -26.08
C GLY A 72 14.38 -17.80 -27.17
N GLY A 73 14.56 -17.40 -28.42
CA GLY A 73 14.35 -18.27 -29.57
C GLY A 73 15.61 -18.49 -30.40
N LYS A 74 15.50 -19.35 -31.42
CA LYS A 74 16.56 -19.57 -32.41
C LYS A 74 16.77 -18.30 -33.26
N LYS A 75 17.91 -18.22 -33.97
CA LYS A 75 18.28 -17.11 -34.84
C LYS A 75 18.33 -15.76 -34.13
N ASN A 76 18.88 -15.77 -32.93
CA ASN A 76 19.02 -14.60 -32.06
C ASN A 76 17.68 -13.88 -31.75
N CYS A 77 16.56 -14.61 -31.81
CA CYS A 77 15.26 -14.04 -31.47
C CYS A 77 15.14 -13.89 -29.95
N ARG A 78 14.97 -12.66 -29.50
CA ARG A 78 14.69 -12.37 -28.10
C ARG A 78 13.24 -12.79 -27.72
N GLY A 79 13.07 -13.36 -26.53
CA GLY A 79 11.76 -13.61 -25.94
C GLY A 79 10.97 -12.31 -25.72
N LYS A 80 9.64 -12.39 -25.78
CA LYS A 80 8.76 -11.25 -25.48
C LYS A 80 8.86 -10.92 -24.00
N ASP A 81 8.92 -9.62 -23.68
CA ASP A 81 8.82 -9.14 -22.29
C ASP A 81 7.42 -9.38 -21.72
N GLY A 82 7.33 -9.66 -20.43
CA GLY A 82 6.06 -9.81 -19.70
C GLY A 82 5.35 -8.47 -19.54
N ASP A 83 4.03 -8.52 -19.48
CA ASP A 83 3.24 -7.29 -19.31
C ASP A 83 3.26 -6.83 -17.84
N ASP A 84 3.43 -5.52 -17.61
CA ASP A 84 3.35 -4.90 -16.29
C ASP A 84 1.93 -4.98 -15.72
N ILE A 85 1.83 -5.02 -14.38
CA ILE A 85 0.55 -4.90 -13.71
C ILE A 85 0.43 -3.55 -12.99
N TYR A 86 -0.66 -2.85 -13.27
CA TYR A 86 -0.99 -1.56 -12.64
C TYR A 86 -2.07 -1.75 -11.60
N ILE A 87 -1.74 -1.48 -10.34
CA ILE A 87 -2.65 -1.57 -9.20
C ILE A 87 -3.11 -0.16 -8.84
N LYS A 88 -4.39 0.11 -9.04
CA LYS A 88 -5.00 1.41 -8.75
C LYS A 88 -5.39 1.50 -7.29
N VAL A 89 -4.94 2.55 -6.61
CA VAL A 89 -5.24 2.80 -5.20
C VAL A 89 -5.74 4.23 -5.00
N PRO A 90 -6.57 4.48 -3.96
CA PRO A 90 -6.93 5.83 -3.57
C PRO A 90 -5.71 6.66 -3.15
N GLU A 91 -5.80 7.98 -3.31
CA GLU A 91 -4.82 8.90 -2.72
C GLU A 91 -4.77 8.72 -1.18
N GLY A 92 -3.57 8.80 -0.58
CA GLY A 92 -3.41 8.57 0.85
C GLY A 92 -3.29 7.10 1.25
N THR A 93 -3.11 6.18 0.29
CA THR A 93 -2.86 4.77 0.59
C THR A 93 -1.41 4.56 1.01
N VAL A 94 -1.19 4.01 2.21
CA VAL A 94 0.11 3.56 2.70
C VAL A 94 0.27 2.08 2.41
N ILE A 95 1.34 1.73 1.75
CA ILE A 95 1.71 0.35 1.40
C ILE A 95 2.75 -0.12 2.41
N LYS A 96 2.44 -1.18 3.15
CA LYS A 96 3.32 -1.75 4.17
C LYS A 96 3.65 -3.20 3.85
N GLU A 97 4.85 -3.64 4.24
CA GLU A 97 5.16 -5.06 4.26
C GLU A 97 4.36 -5.75 5.38
N PHE A 98 3.78 -6.91 5.07
CA PHE A 98 2.79 -7.57 5.95
C PHE A 98 3.38 -8.04 7.28
N ASN A 99 4.59 -8.63 7.28
CA ASN A 99 5.18 -9.25 8.47
C ASN A 99 5.82 -8.21 9.40
N SER A 100 6.59 -7.27 8.84
CA SER A 100 7.30 -6.24 9.61
C SER A 100 6.45 -5.01 9.93
N GLY A 101 5.38 -4.78 9.16
CA GLY A 101 4.55 -3.58 9.25
C GLY A 101 5.24 -2.30 8.77
N LYS A 102 6.48 -2.39 8.24
CA LYS A 102 7.25 -1.24 7.76
C LYS A 102 6.67 -0.66 6.48
N VAL A 103 6.77 0.66 6.35
CA VAL A 103 6.28 1.40 5.18
C VAL A 103 7.19 1.14 3.98
N ILE A 104 6.61 0.66 2.88
CA ILE A 104 7.29 0.51 1.58
C ILE A 104 7.10 1.77 0.75
N ALA A 105 5.85 2.25 0.67
CA ALA A 105 5.52 3.43 -0.10
C ALA A 105 4.26 4.12 0.46
N ASP A 106 4.20 5.41 0.28
CA ASP A 106 3.09 6.25 0.64
C ASP A 106 2.58 6.96 -0.61
N MET A 107 1.36 6.61 -1.02
CA MET A 107 0.73 7.11 -2.23
C MET A 107 0.02 8.43 -1.98
N SER A 108 0.77 9.43 -1.48
CA SER A 108 0.26 10.77 -1.14
C SER A 108 1.09 11.85 -1.82
N GLY A 109 0.48 12.99 -2.11
CA GLY A 109 1.16 14.15 -2.70
C GLY A 109 1.77 13.83 -4.08
N ASP A 110 3.09 14.04 -4.21
CA ASP A 110 3.81 13.83 -5.48
C ASP A 110 4.01 12.34 -5.83
N ASN A 111 3.83 11.43 -4.89
CA ASN A 111 4.00 9.99 -5.07
C ASN A 111 2.78 9.34 -5.74
N ARG A 112 2.48 9.74 -6.96
CA ARG A 112 1.31 9.25 -7.71
C ARG A 112 1.53 7.92 -8.42
N LYS A 113 2.79 7.51 -8.62
CA LYS A 113 3.18 6.27 -9.28
C LYS A 113 4.44 5.71 -8.63
N VAL A 114 4.39 4.46 -8.19
CA VAL A 114 5.52 3.76 -7.57
C VAL A 114 5.68 2.38 -8.20
N VAL A 115 6.89 2.04 -8.68
CA VAL A 115 7.26 0.68 -9.06
C VAL A 115 7.67 -0.05 -7.79
N LEU A 116 6.81 -0.95 -7.33
CA LEU A 116 7.02 -1.64 -6.04
C LEU A 116 7.94 -2.84 -6.18
N LEU A 117 7.71 -3.66 -7.22
CA LEU A 117 8.56 -4.81 -7.54
C LEU A 117 8.94 -4.75 -9.01
N LYS A 118 10.24 -4.89 -9.28
CA LYS A 118 10.75 -5.02 -10.65
C LYS A 118 10.64 -6.46 -11.14
N GLY A 119 10.33 -6.61 -12.41
CA GLY A 119 10.37 -7.89 -13.09
C GLY A 119 11.79 -8.46 -13.18
N GLY A 120 11.90 -9.78 -13.18
CA GLY A 120 13.17 -10.47 -13.35
C GLY A 120 13.77 -10.19 -14.73
N ARG A 121 15.09 -10.03 -14.80
CA ARG A 121 15.80 -9.87 -16.07
C ARG A 121 15.79 -11.19 -16.84
N GLY A 122 15.61 -11.10 -18.16
CA GLY A 122 15.79 -12.24 -19.05
C GLY A 122 17.23 -12.76 -19.05
N GLY A 123 17.39 -14.07 -19.17
CA GLY A 123 18.68 -14.71 -19.26
C GLY A 123 19.31 -14.51 -20.63
N ASN A 124 20.62 -14.45 -20.68
CA ASN A 124 21.38 -14.35 -21.93
C ASN A 124 21.38 -15.68 -22.70
N GLY A 125 21.17 -15.64 -24.01
CA GLY A 125 21.30 -16.77 -24.91
C GLY A 125 22.74 -17.26 -25.06
N ASN A 126 22.94 -18.49 -25.62
CA ASN A 126 24.26 -19.07 -25.74
C ASN A 126 25.20 -18.28 -26.66
N GLN A 127 24.70 -17.40 -27.52
CA GLN A 127 25.52 -16.51 -28.36
C GLN A 127 26.48 -15.62 -27.56
N HIS A 128 26.10 -15.21 -26.35
CA HIS A 128 26.89 -14.34 -25.47
C HIS A 128 28.07 -15.07 -24.83
N TYR A 129 28.07 -16.38 -24.83
CA TYR A 129 29.08 -17.21 -24.17
C TYR A 129 30.12 -17.81 -25.16
N ALA A 130 30.01 -17.42 -26.44
CA ALA A 130 30.99 -17.83 -27.44
C ALA A 130 32.31 -17.06 -27.24
N THR A 131 33.40 -17.83 -27.07
CA THR A 131 34.75 -17.27 -26.96
C THR A 131 35.67 -17.98 -27.98
N SER A 132 36.89 -17.47 -28.16
CA SER A 132 37.87 -18.08 -29.04
C SER A 132 38.19 -19.54 -28.67
N THR A 133 38.11 -19.86 -27.39
CA THR A 133 38.35 -21.22 -26.84
C THR A 133 37.07 -22.07 -26.75
N MET A 134 35.89 -21.43 -26.63
CA MET A 134 34.60 -22.09 -26.56
C MET A 134 33.69 -21.57 -27.67
N GLN A 135 33.82 -22.08 -28.87
CA GLN A 135 33.08 -21.62 -30.04
C GLN A 135 31.63 -22.14 -30.10
N ALA A 136 31.29 -23.17 -29.34
CA ALA A 136 29.96 -23.80 -29.32
C ALA A 136 29.46 -24.03 -27.90
N PRO A 137 29.11 -22.95 -27.12
CA PRO A 137 28.57 -23.07 -25.77
C PRO A 137 27.20 -23.75 -25.81
N LYS A 138 27.04 -24.82 -25.01
CA LYS A 138 25.79 -25.60 -24.90
C LYS A 138 24.95 -25.20 -23.69
N TYR A 139 25.15 -24.00 -23.18
CA TYR A 139 24.41 -23.45 -22.06
C TYR A 139 23.95 -22.01 -22.34
N ALA A 140 22.90 -21.61 -21.68
CA ALA A 140 22.38 -20.26 -21.66
C ALA A 140 22.04 -19.88 -20.22
N GLN A 141 21.89 -18.61 -19.95
CA GLN A 141 21.57 -18.12 -18.62
C GLN A 141 20.07 -18.25 -18.36
N PRO A 142 19.64 -18.79 -17.20
CA PRO A 142 18.23 -18.74 -16.80
C PRO A 142 17.80 -17.30 -16.53
N GLY A 143 16.52 -17.01 -16.71
CA GLY A 143 15.93 -15.73 -16.33
C GLY A 143 15.89 -15.56 -14.81
N GLN A 144 16.00 -14.33 -14.34
CA GLN A 144 15.90 -14.04 -12.93
C GLN A 144 14.52 -14.42 -12.37
N PRO A 145 14.43 -14.95 -11.15
CA PRO A 145 13.17 -15.33 -10.55
C PRO A 145 12.27 -14.12 -10.33
N ALA A 146 10.98 -14.38 -10.21
CA ALA A 146 10.00 -13.40 -9.80
C ALA A 146 10.17 -13.02 -8.33
N GLN A 147 9.88 -11.78 -8.00
CA GLN A 147 9.82 -11.28 -6.63
C GLN A 147 8.39 -11.35 -6.12
N GLU A 148 8.21 -11.76 -4.87
CA GLU A 148 6.90 -11.94 -4.24
C GLU A 148 6.86 -11.25 -2.89
N LEU A 149 5.76 -10.55 -2.60
CA LEU A 149 5.53 -9.89 -1.31
C LEU A 149 4.07 -9.99 -0.88
N GLU A 150 3.86 -10.13 0.42
CA GLU A 150 2.58 -9.89 1.05
C GLU A 150 2.53 -8.46 1.57
N LEU A 151 1.49 -7.74 1.22
CA LEU A 151 1.34 -6.32 1.50
C LEU A 151 0.10 -6.06 2.33
N THR A 152 0.19 -5.08 3.20
CA THR A 152 -0.95 -4.43 3.83
C THR A 152 -1.12 -3.04 3.21
N LEU A 153 -2.28 -2.79 2.64
CA LEU A 153 -2.70 -1.46 2.20
C LEU A 153 -3.51 -0.83 3.33
N GLU A 154 -3.19 0.41 3.69
CA GLU A 154 -3.92 1.18 4.72
C GLU A 154 -4.20 2.59 4.20
N LEU A 155 -5.43 3.07 4.36
CA LEU A 155 -5.78 4.46 4.07
C LEU A 155 -5.41 5.35 5.24
N LYS A 156 -4.68 6.45 4.98
CA LYS A 156 -4.35 7.47 5.99
C LYS A 156 -5.56 8.29 6.41
N VAL A 157 -6.36 8.68 5.44
CA VAL A 157 -7.52 9.55 5.64
C VAL A 157 -8.76 8.68 5.72
N ILE A 158 -9.44 8.76 6.86
CA ILE A 158 -10.67 8.02 7.09
C ILE A 158 -11.86 8.80 6.55
N ALA A 159 -11.83 10.13 6.66
CA ALA A 159 -12.81 11.04 6.11
C ALA A 159 -12.18 12.43 5.90
N ASP A 160 -12.65 13.14 4.86
CA ASP A 160 -12.24 14.52 4.61
C ASP A 160 -12.97 15.47 5.60
N VAL A 161 -14.19 15.12 6.00
CA VAL A 161 -15.07 15.93 6.83
C VAL A 161 -15.56 15.15 8.03
N GLY A 162 -15.45 15.73 9.22
CA GLY A 162 -16.01 15.19 10.46
C GLY A 162 -17.31 15.88 10.84
N LEU A 163 -18.38 15.12 11.15
CA LEU A 163 -19.58 15.65 11.78
C LEU A 163 -19.41 15.68 13.31
N VAL A 164 -19.51 16.82 13.91
CA VAL A 164 -19.49 17.00 15.36
C VAL A 164 -20.80 17.63 15.83
N GLY A 165 -21.22 17.32 17.04
CA GLY A 165 -22.48 17.84 17.59
C GLY A 165 -23.05 16.92 18.66
N PHE A 166 -23.96 17.43 19.48
CA PHE A 166 -24.63 16.68 20.54
C PHE A 166 -25.49 15.52 20.00
N PRO A 167 -25.88 14.53 20.82
CA PRO A 167 -26.86 13.52 20.43
C PRO A 167 -28.15 14.18 19.92
N ASN A 168 -28.87 13.50 19.04
CA ASN A 168 -30.18 13.91 18.50
C ASN A 168 -30.25 15.22 17.73
N VAL A 169 -29.13 15.92 17.49
CA VAL A 169 -29.08 17.12 16.62
C VAL A 169 -29.27 16.81 15.14
N GLY A 170 -29.22 15.52 14.76
CA GLY A 170 -29.49 15.07 13.41
C GLY A 170 -28.26 14.73 12.56
N LYS A 171 -27.08 14.47 13.15
CA LYS A 171 -25.84 14.07 12.43
C LYS A 171 -26.06 12.86 11.53
N SER A 172 -26.52 11.76 12.09
CA SER A 172 -26.74 10.52 11.34
C SER A 172 -27.85 10.65 10.28
N THR A 173 -28.85 11.52 10.52
CA THR A 173 -29.88 11.85 9.52
C THR A 173 -29.27 12.62 8.37
N LEU A 174 -28.44 13.64 8.67
CA LEU A 174 -27.70 14.38 7.64
C LEU A 174 -26.82 13.44 6.83
N LEU A 175 -26.01 12.58 7.48
CA LEU A 175 -25.14 11.62 6.82
C LEU A 175 -25.93 10.68 5.89
N SER A 176 -27.07 10.16 6.36
CA SER A 176 -27.93 9.29 5.57
C SER A 176 -28.54 9.98 4.35
N ARG A 177 -28.74 11.30 4.44
CA ARG A 177 -29.30 12.12 3.36
C ARG A 177 -28.29 12.43 2.27
N VAL A 178 -27.04 12.72 2.65
CA VAL A 178 -25.99 13.18 1.73
C VAL A 178 -25.18 12.05 1.11
N SER A 179 -25.25 10.86 1.69
CA SER A 179 -24.51 9.71 1.19
C SER A 179 -25.26 9.03 0.04
N ASN A 180 -24.61 8.85 -1.11
CA ASN A 180 -25.17 8.14 -2.26
C ASN A 180 -25.39 6.63 -2.02
N ALA A 181 -24.71 6.07 -1.04
CA ALA A 181 -24.94 4.71 -0.55
C ALA A 181 -25.40 4.77 0.89
N ARG A 182 -26.15 3.76 1.36
CA ARG A 182 -26.48 3.69 2.80
C ARG A 182 -25.19 3.84 3.62
N PRO A 183 -25.15 4.74 4.62
CA PRO A 183 -23.99 4.94 5.47
C PRO A 183 -23.51 3.58 5.98
N LYS A 184 -22.23 3.32 5.85
CA LYS A 184 -21.67 2.02 6.23
C LYS A 184 -20.98 2.16 7.57
N ILE A 185 -21.30 1.25 8.47
CA ILE A 185 -20.60 1.08 9.73
C ILE A 185 -19.20 0.56 9.38
N ALA A 186 -18.18 1.34 9.69
CA ALA A 186 -16.79 0.91 9.55
C ALA A 186 -16.37 0.20 10.85
N ASN A 187 -16.16 -1.11 10.78
CA ASN A 187 -15.65 -1.90 11.90
C ASN A 187 -14.13 -1.77 11.95
N TYR A 188 -13.65 -0.82 12.71
CA TYR A 188 -12.23 -0.72 13.03
C TYR A 188 -11.91 -1.65 14.20
N HIS A 189 -10.91 -2.52 14.05
CA HIS A 189 -10.51 -3.48 15.08
C HIS A 189 -10.00 -2.85 16.38
N PHE A 190 -9.82 -1.55 16.39
CA PHE A 190 -9.27 -0.75 17.49
C PHE A 190 -10.25 0.31 18.02
N THR A 191 -11.53 0.34 17.54
CA THR A 191 -12.53 1.27 18.06
C THR A 191 -13.68 0.51 18.69
N THR A 192 -14.09 0.91 19.89
CA THR A 192 -15.28 0.41 20.56
C THR A 192 -16.57 1.01 20.02
N LEU A 193 -16.46 2.14 19.29
CA LEU A 193 -17.55 2.82 18.58
C LEU A 193 -17.21 2.88 17.09
N ASN A 194 -18.06 2.30 16.27
CA ASN A 194 -17.88 2.27 14.83
C ASN A 194 -18.40 3.55 14.19
N PRO A 195 -17.55 4.40 13.54
CA PRO A 195 -18.02 5.58 12.85
C PRO A 195 -18.88 5.20 11.64
N HIS A 196 -19.87 6.01 11.36
CA HIS A 196 -20.67 5.91 10.17
C HIS A 196 -20.04 6.78 9.08
N LEU A 197 -19.66 6.18 7.96
CA LEU A 197 -19.04 6.87 6.83
C LEU A 197 -20.04 7.01 5.67
N GLY A 198 -20.04 8.16 5.03
CA GLY A 198 -20.80 8.43 3.83
C GLY A 198 -19.94 9.10 2.77
N VAL A 199 -20.05 8.63 1.53
CA VAL A 199 -19.43 9.27 0.36
C VAL A 199 -20.42 10.26 -0.23
N VAL A 200 -19.97 11.49 -0.39
CA VAL A 200 -20.73 12.58 -1.00
C VAL A 200 -20.21 12.82 -2.40
N ASP A 201 -21.09 12.66 -3.38
CA ASP A 201 -20.80 12.97 -4.77
C ASP A 201 -21.60 14.23 -5.15
N LEU A 202 -20.88 15.25 -5.56
CA LEU A 202 -21.45 16.49 -6.08
C LEU A 202 -21.27 16.54 -7.59
N PRO A 203 -22.28 16.98 -8.37
CA PRO A 203 -22.11 17.18 -9.80
C PRO A 203 -20.93 18.13 -10.06
N ASP A 204 -20.08 17.75 -11.00
CA ASP A 204 -18.92 18.54 -11.48
C ASP A 204 -17.82 18.82 -10.43
N MET A 205 -17.84 18.16 -9.29
CA MET A 205 -16.83 18.30 -8.24
C MET A 205 -16.28 16.94 -7.80
N LYS A 206 -15.08 16.93 -7.21
CA LYS A 206 -14.50 15.73 -6.61
C LYS A 206 -15.37 15.26 -5.44
N SER A 207 -15.65 13.97 -5.35
CA SER A 207 -16.30 13.36 -4.21
C SER A 207 -15.44 13.49 -2.94
N PHE A 208 -16.08 13.50 -1.78
CA PHE A 208 -15.41 13.51 -0.49
C PHE A 208 -16.13 12.63 0.52
N VAL A 209 -15.43 12.24 1.57
CA VAL A 209 -15.96 11.33 2.60
C VAL A 209 -16.31 12.12 3.85
N ILE A 210 -17.53 11.91 4.36
CA ILE A 210 -18.00 12.46 5.64
C ILE A 210 -18.05 11.32 6.66
N ALA A 211 -17.54 11.57 7.87
CA ALA A 211 -17.67 10.69 9.03
C ALA A 211 -18.62 11.27 10.07
N ASP A 212 -19.64 10.50 10.47
CA ASP A 212 -20.39 10.78 11.70
C ASP A 212 -19.61 10.22 12.87
N ILE A 213 -19.28 11.11 13.79
CA ILE A 213 -18.40 10.85 14.92
C ILE A 213 -19.27 10.75 16.18
N PRO A 214 -19.72 9.53 16.58
CA PRO A 214 -20.48 9.34 17.81
C PRO A 214 -19.57 9.46 19.03
N GLY A 215 -20.05 10.06 20.12
CA GLY A 215 -19.38 9.96 21.43
C GLY A 215 -18.50 11.13 21.86
N LEU A 216 -18.65 12.33 21.26
CA LEU A 216 -17.99 13.57 21.72
C LEU A 216 -18.63 14.18 22.99
N ILE A 217 -19.46 13.46 23.74
CA ILE A 217 -20.18 14.05 24.88
C ILE A 217 -20.25 13.09 26.04
N GLU A 218 -19.94 13.67 27.22
CA GLU A 218 -20.01 13.10 28.56
C GLU A 218 -18.95 12.06 28.91
N GLY A 219 -17.81 12.52 29.47
CA GLY A 219 -16.82 11.72 30.15
C GLY A 219 -15.58 11.34 29.38
N ALA A 220 -15.33 11.86 28.18
CA ALA A 220 -14.11 11.59 27.45
C ALA A 220 -12.85 12.16 28.16
N SER A 221 -13.04 13.22 28.93
CA SER A 221 -11.96 13.83 29.76
C SER A 221 -11.73 13.14 31.10
N GLU A 222 -12.65 12.30 31.57
CA GLU A 222 -12.58 11.66 32.90
C GLU A 222 -11.96 10.25 32.90
N GLY A 223 -11.27 9.86 31.84
CA GLY A 223 -10.35 8.70 31.90
C GLY A 223 -10.97 7.32 31.69
N VAL A 224 -12.20 7.21 31.22
CA VAL A 224 -12.74 5.93 30.77
C VAL A 224 -12.35 5.71 29.30
N GLY A 225 -11.22 5.14 29.06
CA GLY A 225 -10.51 4.60 27.90
C GLY A 225 -11.05 4.64 26.46
N LEU A 226 -12.15 5.30 26.17
CA LEU A 226 -12.85 5.30 24.88
C LEU A 226 -12.58 6.55 24.01
N GLY A 227 -12.04 7.64 24.60
CA GLY A 227 -11.89 8.93 23.92
C GLY A 227 -10.64 9.03 23.03
N HIS A 228 -9.49 8.56 23.49
CA HIS A 228 -8.19 8.83 22.85
C HIS A 228 -7.99 8.19 21.47
N GLU A 229 -8.42 6.96 21.27
CA GLU A 229 -8.26 6.31 19.95
C GLU A 229 -9.22 6.87 18.91
N PHE A 230 -10.40 7.28 19.35
CA PHE A 230 -11.43 7.85 18.52
C PHE A 230 -11.11 9.28 18.05
N LEU A 231 -10.60 10.11 18.95
CA LEU A 231 -10.20 11.49 18.63
C LEU A 231 -8.99 11.53 17.67
N ARG A 232 -8.15 10.47 17.67
CA ARG A 232 -7.09 10.28 16.68
C ARG A 232 -7.64 10.16 15.24
N HIS A 233 -8.88 9.73 15.07
CA HIS A 233 -9.53 9.67 13.75
C HIS A 233 -10.07 11.02 13.29
N ILE A 234 -10.51 11.87 14.25
CA ILE A 234 -10.89 13.26 13.95
C ILE A 234 -9.67 14.09 13.55
N GLU A 235 -8.51 13.83 14.14
CA GLU A 235 -7.23 14.45 13.74
C GLU A 235 -6.95 14.28 12.24
N ARG A 236 -7.47 13.22 11.63
CA ARG A 236 -7.30 12.92 10.20
C ARG A 236 -8.36 13.53 9.30
N THR A 237 -9.37 14.25 9.84
CA THR A 237 -10.32 15.02 9.04
C THR A 237 -9.75 16.40 8.74
N LYS A 238 -10.11 16.98 7.59
CA LYS A 238 -9.62 18.30 7.15
C LYS A 238 -10.53 19.44 7.60
N VAL A 239 -11.85 19.21 7.59
CA VAL A 239 -12.90 20.19 7.91
C VAL A 239 -13.87 19.58 8.90
N LEU A 240 -14.42 20.37 9.81
CA LEU A 240 -15.46 19.96 10.75
C LEU A 240 -16.80 20.62 10.40
N ILE A 241 -17.87 19.84 10.34
CA ILE A 241 -19.25 20.36 10.29
C ILE A 241 -19.85 20.23 11.68
N HIS A 242 -20.11 21.36 12.31
CA HIS A 242 -20.78 21.45 13.59
C HIS A 242 -22.29 21.43 13.39
N VAL A 243 -22.93 20.31 13.68
CA VAL A 243 -24.37 20.15 13.53
C VAL A 243 -25.05 20.52 14.86
N VAL A 244 -25.91 21.52 14.83
CA VAL A 244 -26.67 22.00 16.01
C VAL A 244 -28.16 22.00 15.76
N ASP A 245 -28.95 21.81 16.82
CA ASP A 245 -30.40 21.90 16.78
C ASP A 245 -30.84 23.38 16.92
N ALA A 246 -31.07 24.04 15.77
CA ALA A 246 -31.48 25.44 15.75
C ALA A 246 -32.91 25.68 16.28
N ALA A 247 -33.74 24.64 16.32
CA ALA A 247 -35.08 24.74 16.86
C ALA A 247 -35.16 24.56 18.38
N GLY A 248 -34.04 24.15 19.01
CA GLY A 248 -33.98 23.89 20.46
C GLY A 248 -34.96 22.81 20.94
N THR A 249 -35.24 21.81 20.09
CA THR A 249 -36.26 20.77 20.38
C THR A 249 -36.00 19.99 21.65
N GLU A 250 -34.73 19.96 22.12
CA GLU A 250 -34.33 19.29 23.37
C GLU A 250 -34.08 20.25 24.53
N GLY A 251 -34.51 21.54 24.38
CA GLY A 251 -34.36 22.57 25.42
C GLY A 251 -32.89 23.03 25.64
N ARG A 252 -32.01 22.81 24.70
CA ARG A 252 -30.59 23.22 24.73
C ARG A 252 -30.40 24.47 23.88
N ASP A 253 -29.46 25.31 24.32
CA ASP A 253 -29.06 26.48 23.55
C ASP A 253 -27.94 26.10 22.55
N PRO A 254 -28.15 26.29 21.22
CA PRO A 254 -27.19 25.92 20.20
C PRO A 254 -25.85 26.64 20.31
N ILE A 255 -25.81 27.87 20.82
CA ILE A 255 -24.56 28.62 21.02
C ILE A 255 -23.70 27.95 22.12
N THR A 256 -24.34 27.65 23.24
CA THR A 256 -23.67 26.97 24.37
C THR A 256 -23.14 25.58 23.96
N ASP A 257 -23.92 24.87 23.15
CA ASP A 257 -23.52 23.54 22.63
C ASP A 257 -22.26 23.63 21.77
N ILE A 258 -22.13 24.64 20.89
CA ILE A 258 -20.94 24.83 20.07
C ILE A 258 -19.71 25.11 20.93
N TYR A 259 -19.85 25.99 21.93
CA TYR A 259 -18.74 26.31 22.83
C TYR A 259 -18.30 25.08 23.65
N ALA A 260 -19.24 24.29 24.14
CA ALA A 260 -18.93 23.07 24.91
C ALA A 260 -18.11 22.08 24.07
N ILE A 261 -18.52 21.84 22.82
CA ILE A 261 -17.79 20.93 21.92
C ILE A 261 -16.42 21.51 21.54
N ASN A 262 -16.33 22.81 21.25
CA ASN A 262 -15.04 23.43 20.93
C ASN A 262 -14.08 23.38 22.11
N ALA A 263 -14.56 23.51 23.34
CA ALA A 263 -13.75 23.32 24.53
C ALA A 263 -13.26 21.87 24.69
N GLU A 264 -14.11 20.89 24.38
CA GLU A 264 -13.74 19.49 24.41
C GLU A 264 -12.69 19.15 23.35
N LEU A 265 -12.85 19.65 22.12
CA LEU A 265 -11.85 19.51 21.06
C LEU A 265 -10.51 20.14 21.44
N ALA A 266 -10.53 21.34 22.07
CA ALA A 266 -9.32 22.03 22.51
C ALA A 266 -8.62 21.32 23.67
N ASN A 267 -9.37 20.75 24.58
CA ASN A 267 -8.81 19.94 25.68
C ASN A 267 -8.11 18.68 25.19
N TYR A 268 -8.56 18.16 24.06
CA TYR A 268 -7.95 16.96 23.48
C TYR A 268 -6.71 17.27 22.63
N SER A 269 -6.81 18.22 21.68
CA SER A 269 -5.72 18.58 20.77
C SER A 269 -5.90 20.03 20.27
N GLU A 270 -4.85 20.83 20.42
CA GLU A 270 -4.82 22.18 19.84
C GLU A 270 -4.97 22.15 18.31
N GLU A 271 -4.49 21.11 17.66
CA GLU A 271 -4.60 20.94 16.21
C GLU A 271 -6.06 20.77 15.79
N LEU A 272 -6.83 19.97 16.54
CA LEU A 272 -8.26 19.81 16.30
C LEU A 272 -9.06 21.11 16.49
N ALA A 273 -8.73 21.89 17.52
CA ALA A 273 -9.39 23.15 17.78
C ALA A 273 -9.14 24.19 16.69
N ARG A 274 -8.03 24.10 15.96
CA ARG A 274 -7.66 25.02 14.87
C ARG A 274 -8.21 24.63 13.50
N LYS A 275 -8.84 23.46 13.37
CA LYS A 275 -9.38 23.01 12.08
C LYS A 275 -10.48 23.96 11.59
N PRO A 276 -10.55 24.18 10.27
CA PRO A 276 -11.65 24.93 9.67
C PRO A 276 -13.00 24.30 10.03
N GLN A 277 -13.95 25.14 10.45
CA GLN A 277 -15.25 24.71 10.92
C GLN A 277 -16.35 25.43 10.15
N VAL A 278 -17.47 24.74 9.95
CA VAL A 278 -18.73 25.31 9.44
C VAL A 278 -19.88 24.85 10.33
N ILE A 279 -20.85 25.71 10.59
CA ILE A 279 -22.01 25.41 11.43
C ILE A 279 -23.20 25.06 10.54
N ALA A 280 -23.75 23.87 10.74
CA ALA A 280 -25.00 23.41 10.17
C ALA A 280 -26.13 23.59 11.20
N ALA A 281 -26.87 24.68 11.11
CA ALA A 281 -28.04 24.95 11.93
C ALA A 281 -29.22 24.11 11.44
N ASN A 282 -29.36 22.91 12.02
CA ASN A 282 -30.33 21.91 11.59
C ASN A 282 -31.71 22.08 12.24
N LYS A 283 -32.69 21.34 11.76
CA LYS A 283 -34.10 21.31 12.17
C LYS A 283 -34.80 22.63 11.93
N THR A 284 -34.39 23.38 10.88
CA THR A 284 -35.04 24.64 10.51
C THR A 284 -36.53 24.49 10.13
N ASP A 285 -36.94 23.26 9.79
CA ASP A 285 -38.34 22.91 9.54
C ASP A 285 -39.21 22.91 10.81
N ALA A 286 -38.62 22.87 11.98
CA ALA A 286 -39.31 22.91 13.29
C ALA A 286 -39.30 24.32 13.93
N ILE A 287 -38.73 25.31 13.26
CA ILE A 287 -38.76 26.70 13.76
C ILE A 287 -40.08 27.37 13.37
N TYR A 288 -40.91 27.64 14.35
CA TYR A 288 -42.17 28.36 14.21
C TYR A 288 -42.07 29.71 14.93
N ASP A 289 -42.32 30.79 14.19
CA ASP A 289 -42.53 32.18 14.67
C ASP A 289 -41.73 32.59 15.93
N LEU A 290 -40.43 32.68 15.83
CA LEU A 290 -39.59 33.29 16.86
C LEU A 290 -39.29 34.74 16.50
N GLU A 291 -39.45 35.67 17.46
CA GLU A 291 -39.17 37.11 17.29
C GLU A 291 -37.72 37.36 16.81
N GLU A 292 -36.77 36.52 17.15
CA GLU A 292 -35.40 36.44 16.59
C GLU A 292 -35.09 35.02 16.09
N SER A 293 -34.72 34.93 14.83
CA SER A 293 -34.33 33.64 14.27
C SER A 293 -33.06 33.11 14.95
N PRO A 294 -33.05 31.88 15.54
CA PRO A 294 -31.85 31.29 16.13
C PRO A 294 -30.67 31.23 15.17
N VAL A 295 -30.94 31.13 13.88
CA VAL A 295 -29.91 31.15 12.82
C VAL A 295 -29.21 32.50 12.75
N GLU A 296 -29.97 33.62 12.93
CA GLU A 296 -29.36 34.96 12.93
C GLU A 296 -28.53 35.21 14.19
N GLN A 297 -28.95 34.67 15.32
CA GLN A 297 -28.16 34.72 16.55
C GLN A 297 -26.83 33.98 16.38
N LEU A 298 -26.85 32.78 15.78
CA LEU A 298 -25.64 32.03 15.43
C LEU A 298 -24.73 32.81 14.47
N ARG A 299 -25.32 33.46 13.44
CA ARG A 299 -24.53 34.28 12.49
C ARG A 299 -23.89 35.50 13.16
N LYS A 300 -24.63 36.17 14.07
CA LYS A 300 -24.09 37.32 14.83
C LYS A 300 -22.91 36.89 15.73
N GLU A 301 -22.97 35.72 16.33
CA GLU A 301 -21.96 35.23 17.27
C GLU A 301 -20.73 34.66 16.57
N PHE A 302 -20.92 33.84 15.52
CA PHE A 302 -19.84 33.07 14.89
C PHE A 302 -19.33 33.69 13.58
N GLY A 303 -20.11 34.52 12.91
CA GLY A 303 -19.68 35.22 11.68
C GLY A 303 -18.44 36.08 11.88
N PRO A 304 -18.35 36.93 12.96
CA PRO A 304 -17.12 37.68 13.24
C PRO A 304 -15.89 36.81 13.51
N LYS A 305 -16.08 35.53 13.84
CA LYS A 305 -14.99 34.53 14.06
C LYS A 305 -14.60 33.81 12.77
N GLY A 306 -15.21 34.18 11.64
CA GLY A 306 -14.93 33.56 10.34
C GLY A 306 -15.53 32.16 10.16
N ILE A 307 -16.57 31.82 10.94
CA ILE A 307 -17.30 30.56 10.86
C ILE A 307 -18.65 30.79 10.19
N ASP A 308 -18.84 30.18 9.02
CA ASP A 308 -20.09 30.32 8.27
C ASP A 308 -21.20 29.45 8.84
N VAL A 309 -22.44 29.96 8.81
CA VAL A 309 -23.64 29.32 9.36
C VAL A 309 -24.65 29.04 8.26
N PHE A 310 -24.93 27.75 8.04
CA PHE A 310 -25.91 27.27 7.06
C PHE A 310 -27.18 26.76 7.72
N PRO A 311 -28.34 27.39 7.43
CA PRO A 311 -29.60 26.84 7.87
C PRO A 311 -29.95 25.62 7.02
N ILE A 312 -30.15 24.49 7.67
CA ILE A 312 -30.47 23.24 6.99
C ILE A 312 -31.67 22.54 7.63
N SER A 313 -32.29 21.66 6.86
CA SER A 313 -33.16 20.61 7.38
C SER A 313 -32.66 19.26 6.80
N ALA A 314 -32.06 18.43 7.64
CA ALA A 314 -31.62 17.13 7.24
C ALA A 314 -32.77 16.22 6.77
N VAL A 315 -33.96 16.41 7.30
CA VAL A 315 -35.16 15.66 6.93
C VAL A 315 -35.69 16.07 5.55
N SER A 316 -35.89 17.36 5.30
CA SER A 316 -36.41 17.85 4.01
C SER A 316 -35.34 17.97 2.93
N GLY A 317 -34.06 18.08 3.31
CA GLY A 317 -32.93 18.33 2.40
C GLY A 317 -32.70 19.79 2.05
N LYS A 318 -33.50 20.72 2.61
CA LYS A 318 -33.37 22.16 2.35
C LYS A 318 -32.03 22.67 2.90
N GLY A 319 -31.28 23.48 2.13
CA GLY A 319 -30.02 24.07 2.53
C GLY A 319 -28.80 23.10 2.56
N VAL A 320 -29.04 21.80 2.38
CA VAL A 320 -27.98 20.80 2.47
C VAL A 320 -26.97 20.91 1.32
N ASN A 321 -27.47 21.15 0.10
CA ASN A 321 -26.55 21.26 -1.06
C ASN A 321 -25.64 22.48 -0.94
N GLU A 322 -26.15 23.62 -0.50
CA GLU A 322 -25.36 24.83 -0.29
C GLU A 322 -24.25 24.61 0.74
N LEU A 323 -24.56 23.92 1.84
CA LEU A 323 -23.57 23.49 2.84
C LEU A 323 -22.47 22.60 2.20
N LEU A 324 -22.87 21.59 1.42
CA LEU A 324 -21.92 20.66 0.82
C LEU A 324 -21.01 21.31 -0.22
N TYR A 325 -21.55 22.21 -1.06
CA TYR A 325 -20.73 22.98 -2.01
C TYR A 325 -19.72 23.87 -1.30
N HIS A 326 -20.14 24.54 -0.22
CA HIS A 326 -19.25 25.37 0.58
C HIS A 326 -18.12 24.54 1.23
N VAL A 327 -18.48 23.42 1.85
CA VAL A 327 -17.50 22.48 2.44
C VAL A 327 -16.51 21.98 1.38
N ARG A 328 -16.99 21.71 0.17
CA ARG A 328 -16.10 21.30 -0.92
C ARG A 328 -15.13 22.42 -1.30
N GLN A 329 -15.59 23.66 -1.40
CA GLN A 329 -14.72 24.81 -1.65
C GLN A 329 -13.69 25.01 -0.53
N MET A 330 -14.07 24.80 0.74
CA MET A 330 -13.13 24.83 1.86
C MET A 330 -12.05 23.74 1.69
N LEU A 331 -12.44 22.51 1.32
CA LEU A 331 -11.50 21.41 1.09
C LEU A 331 -10.53 21.71 -0.06
N ASP A 332 -11.00 22.35 -1.14
CA ASP A 332 -10.17 22.74 -2.27
C ASP A 332 -9.21 23.90 -1.94
N GLY A 333 -9.56 24.74 -0.97
CA GLY A 333 -8.73 25.86 -0.50
C GLY A 333 -7.68 25.47 0.55
N LEU A 334 -7.73 24.25 1.08
CA LEU A 334 -6.75 23.76 2.04
C LEU A 334 -5.54 23.22 1.29
N ASP A 335 -4.50 24.05 1.17
CA ASP A 335 -3.15 23.68 0.66
C ASP A 335 -2.34 22.81 1.67
N GLU A 336 -3.00 21.93 2.40
CA GLU A 336 -2.27 21.01 3.27
C GLU A 336 -1.53 19.98 2.41
N LYS A 337 -0.21 20.15 2.31
CA LYS A 337 0.66 19.08 1.81
C LYS A 337 0.44 17.87 2.71
N PRO A 338 -0.06 16.77 2.17
CA PRO A 338 -0.30 15.57 2.97
C PRO A 338 1.03 15.15 3.62
N THR A 339 1.00 14.83 4.90
CA THR A 339 2.16 14.25 5.59
C THR A 339 2.51 12.94 4.87
N VAL A 340 3.66 12.92 4.20
CA VAL A 340 4.15 11.73 3.49
C VAL A 340 5.03 10.94 4.45
N PHE A 341 4.71 9.66 4.66
CA PHE A 341 5.57 8.78 5.44
C PHE A 341 6.83 8.44 4.66
N GLU A 342 7.96 8.45 5.33
CA GLU A 342 9.22 8.02 4.73
C GLU A 342 9.22 6.51 4.49
N GLN A 343 9.92 6.10 3.44
CA GLN A 343 10.10 4.70 3.11
C GLN A 343 11.02 4.04 4.14
N GLU A 344 10.53 3.00 4.82
CA GLU A 344 11.26 2.24 5.85
C GLU A 344 11.69 0.86 5.36
N TYR A 345 11.03 0.33 4.35
CA TYR A 345 11.31 -0.98 3.77
C TYR A 345 11.61 -0.86 2.29
N PHE A 346 12.75 -1.34 1.90
CA PHE A 346 13.24 -1.36 0.52
C PHE A 346 13.20 -2.80 0.00
N PRO A 347 12.23 -3.18 -0.83
CA PRO A 347 12.14 -4.55 -1.35
C PRO A 347 13.42 -4.99 -2.05
N GLU A 348 14.05 -4.08 -2.79
CA GLU A 348 15.32 -4.32 -3.47
C GLU A 348 16.45 -4.64 -2.48
N MET A 349 16.50 -3.96 -1.32
CA MET A 349 17.50 -4.22 -0.29
C MET A 349 17.19 -5.49 0.52
N ALA A 350 15.92 -5.74 0.83
CA ALA A 350 15.52 -6.97 1.52
C ALA A 350 15.79 -8.22 0.67
N LEU A 351 15.72 -8.08 -0.65
CA LEU A 351 16.08 -9.11 -1.61
C LEU A 351 17.59 -9.10 -1.92
N ALA A 352 18.31 -7.97 -1.66
CA ALA A 352 19.76 -7.79 -1.80
C ALA A 352 20.54 -8.00 -0.49
N VAL A 353 19.88 -7.95 0.67
CA VAL A 353 20.41 -8.42 1.98
C VAL A 353 20.69 -9.93 1.93
N SER A 354 20.26 -10.57 0.88
CA SER A 354 20.79 -11.82 0.43
C SER A 354 22.28 -11.79 -0.04
N ASP A 355 22.98 -10.69 0.06
CA ASP A 355 24.45 -10.62 -0.03
C ASP A 355 25.14 -10.81 1.32
N GLU A 356 24.41 -11.26 2.36
CA GLU A 356 25.08 -11.75 3.57
C GLU A 356 26.05 -12.88 3.21
N PRO A 357 27.23 -12.84 3.85
CA PRO A 357 28.20 -13.90 3.64
C PRO A 357 27.52 -15.24 3.98
N TYR A 358 27.70 -16.21 3.12
CA TYR A 358 27.23 -17.57 3.32
C TYR A 358 27.51 -18.07 4.74
N THR A 359 26.61 -18.88 5.29
CA THR A 359 26.78 -19.59 6.55
C THR A 359 27.20 -21.02 6.26
N VAL A 360 28.20 -21.53 6.99
CA VAL A 360 28.58 -22.91 6.97
C VAL A 360 28.32 -23.46 8.36
N THR A 361 27.46 -24.46 8.49
CA THR A 361 27.11 -25.12 9.75
C THR A 361 27.24 -26.64 9.59
N TYR A 362 27.54 -27.35 10.68
CA TYR A 362 27.53 -28.81 10.69
C TYR A 362 26.22 -29.27 11.34
N ASP A 363 25.47 -30.10 10.62
CA ASP A 363 24.25 -30.72 11.11
C ASP A 363 24.59 -32.06 11.77
N GLU A 364 24.53 -32.10 13.11
CA GLU A 364 24.84 -33.29 13.90
C GLU A 364 23.84 -34.44 13.68
N LEU A 365 22.62 -34.17 13.26
CA LEU A 365 21.56 -35.16 13.05
C LEU A 365 21.75 -35.90 11.74
N GLU A 366 22.04 -35.21 10.69
CA GLU A 366 22.20 -35.75 9.32
C GLU A 366 23.68 -36.06 9.01
N GLN A 367 24.62 -35.63 9.88
CA GLN A 367 26.06 -35.75 9.72
C GLN A 367 26.59 -35.16 8.41
N GLU A 368 26.08 -33.97 8.05
CA GLU A 368 26.46 -33.28 6.83
C GLU A 368 26.81 -31.81 7.11
N TYR A 369 27.64 -31.22 6.25
CA TYR A 369 27.91 -29.80 6.26
C TYR A 369 26.86 -29.08 5.44
N VAL A 370 26.18 -28.09 6.05
CA VAL A 370 25.14 -27.28 5.41
C VAL A 370 25.71 -25.93 5.08
N VAL A 371 25.69 -25.57 3.80
CA VAL A 371 26.14 -24.27 3.31
C VAL A 371 24.94 -23.55 2.73
N GLU A 372 24.57 -22.48 3.38
CA GLU A 372 23.43 -21.63 2.97
C GLU A 372 23.88 -20.19 2.79
N GLY A 373 23.30 -19.54 1.85
CA GLY A 373 23.54 -18.13 1.58
C GLY A 373 22.99 -17.75 0.23
N PRO A 374 22.47 -16.53 0.14
CA PRO A 374 21.73 -16.09 -1.04
C PRO A 374 22.61 -16.02 -2.30
N ARG A 375 23.92 -15.82 -2.12
CA ARG A 375 24.89 -15.84 -3.23
C ARG A 375 25.07 -17.26 -3.77
N ILE A 376 24.94 -18.27 -2.89
CA ILE A 376 25.03 -19.68 -3.27
C ILE A 376 23.74 -20.10 -3.98
N GLU A 377 22.58 -19.77 -3.41
CA GLU A 377 21.28 -20.03 -4.04
C GLU A 377 21.20 -19.42 -5.43
N LYS A 378 21.65 -18.18 -5.57
CA LYS A 378 21.71 -17.46 -6.84
C LYS A 378 22.65 -18.16 -7.83
N MET A 379 23.82 -18.62 -7.37
CA MET A 379 24.79 -19.33 -8.21
C MET A 379 24.27 -20.69 -8.64
N LEU A 380 23.63 -21.46 -7.76
CA LEU A 380 22.97 -22.71 -8.08
C LEU A 380 21.84 -22.50 -9.11
N GLY A 381 21.06 -21.43 -9.01
CA GLY A 381 20.04 -21.06 -9.99
C GLY A 381 20.59 -20.64 -11.36
N TYR A 382 21.84 -20.19 -11.44
CA TYR A 382 22.46 -19.74 -12.70
C TYR A 382 23.36 -20.80 -13.39
N THR A 383 23.67 -21.86 -12.69
CA THR A 383 24.68 -22.83 -13.16
C THR A 383 24.02 -24.16 -13.49
N ASN A 384 24.22 -24.66 -14.72
CA ASN A 384 23.81 -26.02 -15.06
C ASN A 384 24.85 -27.01 -14.49
N LEU A 385 24.55 -27.54 -13.31
CA LEU A 385 25.42 -28.47 -12.59
C LEU A 385 25.51 -29.87 -13.22
N GLU A 386 24.60 -30.22 -14.14
CA GLU A 386 24.66 -31.49 -14.89
C GLU A 386 25.74 -31.48 -15.99
N SER A 387 26.28 -30.29 -16.31
CA SER A 387 27.40 -30.21 -17.28
C SER A 387 28.74 -30.15 -16.56
N GLU A 388 29.76 -30.88 -17.04
CA GLU A 388 31.14 -30.85 -16.50
C GLU A 388 31.68 -29.42 -16.38
N LYS A 389 31.35 -28.54 -17.33
CA LYS A 389 31.82 -27.16 -17.35
C LYS A 389 31.06 -26.26 -16.34
N GLY A 390 29.77 -26.49 -16.18
CA GLY A 390 28.98 -25.80 -15.19
C GLY A 390 29.39 -26.18 -13.78
N PHE A 391 29.65 -27.46 -13.55
CA PHE A 391 30.15 -27.96 -12.28
C PHE A 391 31.54 -27.41 -11.94
N ALA A 392 32.47 -27.41 -12.90
CA ALA A 392 33.81 -26.84 -12.73
C ALA A 392 33.75 -25.31 -12.46
N PHE A 393 32.81 -24.59 -13.11
CA PHE A 393 32.59 -23.18 -12.84
C PHE A 393 32.06 -22.95 -11.41
N PHE A 394 31.13 -23.79 -10.96
CA PHE A 394 30.60 -23.74 -9.60
C PHE A 394 31.67 -24.04 -8.55
N GLN A 395 32.54 -25.04 -8.80
CA GLN A 395 33.71 -25.32 -7.94
C GLN A 395 34.65 -24.11 -7.85
N GLY A 396 34.92 -23.44 -8.98
CA GLY A 396 35.72 -22.22 -9.02
C GLY A 396 35.09 -21.13 -8.14
N PHE A 397 33.78 -20.95 -8.25
CA PHE A 397 33.04 -20.01 -7.40
C PHE A 397 33.16 -20.34 -5.91
N LEU A 398 33.00 -21.60 -5.51
CA LEU A 398 33.13 -22.00 -4.10
C LEU A 398 34.53 -21.70 -3.55
N LYS A 399 35.57 -21.88 -4.38
CA LYS A 399 36.93 -21.52 -4.04
C LYS A 399 37.16 -20.02 -3.94
N ASP A 400 36.69 -19.26 -4.94
CA ASP A 400 36.88 -17.79 -4.99
C ASP A 400 36.07 -17.08 -3.89
N ALA A 401 34.96 -17.67 -3.47
CA ALA A 401 34.15 -17.18 -2.35
C ALA A 401 34.69 -17.57 -0.96
N GLY A 402 35.77 -18.38 -0.89
CA GLY A 402 36.36 -18.83 0.37
C GLY A 402 35.51 -19.86 1.12
N ILE A 403 34.53 -20.49 0.45
CA ILE A 403 33.65 -21.49 1.07
C ILE A 403 34.38 -22.75 1.39
N LEU A 404 35.28 -23.18 0.48
CA LEU A 404 36.12 -24.38 0.69
C LEU A 404 37.04 -24.20 1.88
N ASP A 405 37.68 -23.02 2.01
CA ASP A 405 38.58 -22.72 3.13
C ASP A 405 37.82 -22.80 4.47
N LYS A 406 36.55 -22.32 4.48
CA LYS A 406 35.73 -22.34 5.68
C LYS A 406 35.22 -23.72 6.06
N LEU A 407 34.95 -24.59 5.08
CA LEU A 407 34.65 -26.01 5.30
C LEU A 407 35.88 -26.74 5.88
N GLU A 408 37.08 -26.46 5.37
CA GLU A 408 38.33 -26.99 5.90
C GLU A 408 38.61 -26.51 7.34
N GLU A 409 38.34 -25.25 7.66
CA GLU A 409 38.41 -24.69 9.04
C GLU A 409 37.48 -25.44 10.00
N LEU A 410 36.30 -25.86 9.54
CA LEU A 410 35.35 -26.64 10.31
C LEU A 410 35.68 -28.12 10.40
N GLY A 411 36.74 -28.57 9.71
CA GLY A 411 37.28 -29.91 9.83
C GLY A 411 36.69 -30.94 8.86
N ILE A 412 36.13 -30.51 7.72
CA ILE A 412 35.61 -31.42 6.69
C ILE A 412 36.70 -32.40 6.21
N GLN A 413 36.32 -33.66 6.01
CA GLN A 413 37.20 -34.69 5.51
C GLN A 413 36.75 -35.22 4.14
N GLU A 414 37.65 -35.91 3.42
CA GLU A 414 37.28 -36.54 2.16
C GLU A 414 36.19 -37.59 2.37
N GLY A 415 35.12 -37.46 1.58
CA GLY A 415 33.94 -38.31 1.66
C GLY A 415 32.81 -37.74 2.54
N ASP A 416 33.03 -36.63 3.23
CA ASP A 416 31.95 -35.95 3.95
C ASP A 416 30.96 -35.32 2.97
N THR A 417 29.68 -35.34 3.35
CA THR A 417 28.61 -34.77 2.53
C THR A 417 28.43 -33.28 2.82
N VAL A 418 28.39 -32.49 1.76
CA VAL A 418 28.05 -31.07 1.79
C VAL A 418 26.68 -30.85 1.14
N ARG A 419 25.76 -30.29 1.88
CA ARG A 419 24.45 -29.90 1.39
C ARG A 419 24.39 -28.39 1.15
N MET A 420 23.94 -28.02 -0.05
CA MET A 420 23.67 -26.65 -0.45
C MET A 420 22.26 -26.57 -1.00
N TYR A 421 21.32 -26.11 -0.19
CA TYR A 421 19.88 -26.11 -0.51
C TYR A 421 19.36 -27.52 -0.88
N GLY A 422 18.94 -27.74 -2.09
CA GLY A 422 18.46 -29.05 -2.58
C GLY A 422 19.53 -29.93 -3.20
N LEU A 423 20.79 -29.54 -3.12
CA LEU A 423 21.93 -30.28 -3.72
C LEU A 423 22.84 -30.83 -2.64
N SER A 424 23.12 -32.14 -2.68
CA SER A 424 24.11 -32.76 -1.82
C SER A 424 25.20 -33.40 -2.68
N PHE A 425 26.46 -33.25 -2.27
CA PHE A 425 27.61 -33.82 -2.95
C PHE A 425 28.70 -34.16 -1.93
N ASP A 426 29.52 -35.15 -2.26
CA ASP A 426 30.63 -35.56 -1.41
C ASP A 426 31.84 -34.66 -1.67
N TYR A 427 32.50 -34.27 -0.58
CA TYR A 427 33.72 -33.47 -0.64
C TYR A 427 34.91 -34.32 -0.97
N TYR A 428 35.64 -33.97 -2.02
CA TYR A 428 36.94 -34.54 -2.39
C TYR A 428 37.89 -33.38 -2.72
N LYS A 429 39.14 -33.52 -2.24
CA LYS A 429 40.21 -32.54 -2.41
C LYS A 429 40.87 -32.61 -3.78
#